data_5b608914745be1d7550eb49d031fa03a
#
_entry.id   5b608914745be1d7550eb49d031fa03a
#
_cell.length_a   1.000
_cell.length_b   1.000
_cell.length_c   1.000
_cell.angle_alpha   90.00
_cell.angle_beta   90.00
_cell.angle_gamma   90.00
#
_symmetry.space_group_name_H-M   'P 1'
#
loop_
_entity.id
_entity.type
_entity.pdbx_description
1 polymer ?
#
loop_
_entity_poly.entity_id
_entity_poly.type
_entity_poly.pdbx_seq_one_letter_code
_entity_poly.pdbx_strand_id
1 'polypeptide(L)'
;MSTLVDTNVLLRQLEPEHDHHRAAIAATMHLIESGETLYVAAQSIAEFWSVATRPAAQNGLGFGVASAASAAAEIERTFEVLLSDEAIVYQHWKRLIVERRVTGRRVFDARLVAVMLAHGVARLLTFNGADFAGLGVMVIDPHAV
;
A
#
# COMPACT_ATOMS: atom_id res chain seq x y z
N MET A 1 9.09 11.57 10.20
CA MET A 1 8.39 10.29 10.37
C MET A 1 8.24 9.60 9.02
N SER A 2 7.85 8.35 9.03
CA SER A 2 7.71 7.58 7.80
C SER A 2 6.37 6.81 7.78
N THR A 3 5.79 6.70 6.60
CA THR A 3 4.49 6.08 6.40
C THR A 3 4.56 5.18 5.17
N LEU A 4 4.06 3.95 5.28
CA LEU A 4 3.86 3.07 4.13
C LEU A 4 2.51 3.41 3.49
N VAL A 5 2.48 3.45 2.17
CA VAL A 5 1.27 3.73 1.39
C VAL A 5 0.75 2.43 0.79
N ASP A 6 -0.50 2.11 1.08
CA ASP A 6 -1.15 0.89 0.59
C ASP A 6 -1.56 1.02 -0.88
N THR A 7 -1.69 -0.10 -1.55
CA THR A 7 -2.05 -0.20 -2.97
C THR A 7 -3.34 0.56 -3.31
N ASN A 8 -4.35 0.50 -2.45
CA ASN A 8 -5.62 1.19 -2.70
C ASN A 8 -5.44 2.72 -2.84
N VAL A 9 -4.53 3.32 -2.08
CA VAL A 9 -4.24 4.75 -2.20
C VAL A 9 -3.57 5.06 -3.54
N LEU A 10 -2.65 4.21 -3.99
CA LEU A 10 -1.99 4.35 -5.29
C LEU A 10 -3.01 4.28 -6.43
N LEU A 11 -3.92 3.32 -6.38
CA LEU A 11 -4.93 3.12 -7.40
C LEU A 11 -5.92 4.27 -7.46
N ARG A 12 -6.41 4.77 -6.33
CA ARG A 12 -7.39 5.85 -6.28
C ARG A 12 -6.87 7.17 -6.85
N GLN A 13 -5.56 7.39 -6.81
CA GLN A 13 -4.94 8.55 -7.45
C GLN A 13 -5.10 8.54 -8.98
N LEU A 14 -5.33 7.39 -9.58
CA LEU A 14 -5.50 7.21 -11.03
C LEU A 14 -6.96 7.13 -11.47
N GLU A 15 -7.90 7.28 -10.56
CA GLU A 15 -9.33 7.13 -10.83
C GLU A 15 -10.08 8.44 -10.49
N PRO A 16 -10.07 9.46 -11.38
CA PRO A 16 -10.65 10.78 -11.08
C PRO A 16 -12.13 10.75 -10.71
N GLU A 17 -12.86 9.76 -11.19
CA GLU A 17 -14.29 9.60 -10.92
C GLU A 17 -14.60 8.84 -9.64
N HIS A 18 -13.58 8.31 -8.97
CA HIS A 18 -13.77 7.54 -7.74
C HIS A 18 -13.96 8.48 -6.53
N ASP A 19 -14.85 8.10 -5.62
CA ASP A 19 -15.16 8.89 -4.41
C ASP A 19 -13.93 9.14 -3.53
N HIS A 20 -12.95 8.24 -3.54
CA HIS A 20 -11.71 8.37 -2.76
C HIS A 20 -10.57 9.11 -3.48
N HIS A 21 -10.77 9.54 -4.73
CA HIS A 21 -9.69 10.14 -5.52
C HIS A 21 -9.08 11.37 -4.84
N ARG A 22 -9.91 12.32 -4.44
CA ARG A 22 -9.44 13.57 -3.82
C ARG A 22 -8.72 13.31 -2.49
N ALA A 23 -9.26 12.42 -1.68
CA ALA A 23 -8.66 12.08 -0.39
C ALA A 23 -7.29 11.42 -0.56
N ALA A 24 -7.15 10.52 -1.55
CA ALA A 24 -5.87 9.87 -1.85
C ALA A 24 -4.78 10.89 -2.21
N ILE A 25 -5.09 11.83 -3.09
CA ILE A 25 -4.15 12.87 -3.52
C ILE A 25 -3.85 13.84 -2.37
N ALA A 26 -4.87 14.35 -1.70
CA ALA A 26 -4.72 15.33 -0.65
C ALA A 26 -3.91 14.78 0.54
N ALA A 27 -4.19 13.56 0.96
CA ALA A 27 -3.45 12.92 2.05
C ALA A 27 -1.98 12.70 1.70
N THR A 28 -1.69 12.21 0.51
CA THR A 28 -0.32 12.02 0.03
C THR A 28 0.45 13.34 0.02
N MET A 29 -0.13 14.39 -0.57
CA MET A 29 0.50 15.70 -0.64
C MET A 29 0.72 16.30 0.75
N HIS A 30 -0.27 16.22 1.62
CA HIS A 30 -0.16 16.75 2.98
C HIS A 30 0.98 16.08 3.76
N LEU A 31 1.10 14.76 3.67
CA LEU A 31 2.17 14.04 4.36
C LEU A 31 3.55 14.41 3.81
N ILE A 32 3.68 14.54 2.48
CA ILE A 32 4.93 14.99 1.85
C ILE A 32 5.30 16.42 2.31
N GLU A 33 4.34 17.33 2.26
CA GLU A 33 4.54 18.74 2.66
C GLU A 33 4.89 18.88 4.14
N SER A 34 4.40 17.97 4.98
CA SER A 34 4.76 17.92 6.41
C SER A 34 6.12 17.28 6.68
N GLY A 35 6.85 16.88 5.64
CA GLY A 35 8.19 16.32 5.75
C GLY A 35 8.24 14.82 6.02
N GLU A 36 7.15 14.10 5.82
CA GLU A 36 7.16 12.64 5.95
C GLU A 36 7.80 11.96 4.75
N THR A 37 8.55 10.90 5.02
CA THR A 37 8.99 9.99 3.98
C THR A 37 7.88 8.97 3.71
N LEU A 38 7.45 8.91 2.45
CA LEU A 38 6.43 7.96 2.03
C LEU A 38 7.07 6.78 1.30
N TYR A 39 6.76 5.59 1.78
CA TYR A 39 7.25 4.34 1.23
C TYR A 39 6.14 3.56 0.53
N VAL A 40 6.51 2.77 -0.46
CA VAL A 40 5.67 1.70 -1.02
C VAL A 40 6.43 0.39 -0.95
N ALA A 41 5.74 -0.71 -0.67
CA ALA A 41 6.35 -2.03 -0.71
C ALA A 41 6.37 -2.56 -2.15
N ALA A 42 7.36 -3.36 -2.50
CA ALA A 42 7.41 -4.04 -3.79
C ALA A 42 6.15 -4.89 -4.03
N GLN A 43 5.62 -5.53 -2.99
CA GLN A 43 4.33 -6.23 -3.01
C GLN A 43 3.19 -5.34 -3.50
N SER A 44 3.12 -4.10 -3.01
CA SER A 44 2.07 -3.15 -3.39
C SER A 44 2.17 -2.73 -4.85
N ILE A 45 3.39 -2.63 -5.40
CA ILE A 45 3.58 -2.35 -6.82
C ILE A 45 3.09 -3.52 -7.67
N ALA A 46 3.35 -4.77 -7.25
CA ALA A 46 2.85 -5.95 -7.95
C ALA A 46 1.31 -6.00 -7.94
N GLU A 47 0.68 -5.70 -6.82
CA GLU A 47 -0.77 -5.62 -6.70
C GLU A 47 -1.33 -4.48 -7.57
N PHE A 48 -0.66 -3.33 -7.59
CA PHE A 48 -0.98 -2.20 -8.46
C PHE A 48 -1.00 -2.63 -9.93
N TRP A 49 0.05 -3.30 -10.41
CA TRP A 49 0.14 -3.80 -11.77
C TRP A 49 -1.02 -4.75 -12.11
N SER A 50 -1.34 -5.66 -11.20
CA SER A 50 -2.44 -6.61 -11.37
C SER A 50 -3.78 -5.90 -11.60
N VAL A 51 -4.11 -4.91 -10.78
CA VAL A 51 -5.36 -4.16 -10.90
C VAL A 51 -5.33 -3.21 -12.09
N ALA A 52 -4.22 -2.51 -12.33
CA ALA A 52 -4.09 -1.55 -13.42
C ALA A 52 -4.30 -2.21 -14.80
N THR A 53 -3.77 -3.40 -14.98
CA THR A 53 -3.85 -4.12 -16.26
C THR A 53 -5.06 -5.05 -16.39
N ARG A 54 -5.80 -5.26 -15.30
CA ARG A 54 -7.03 -6.06 -15.33
C ARG A 54 -8.09 -5.34 -16.13
N PRO A 55 -8.92 -6.06 -16.92
CA PRO A 55 -10.03 -5.44 -17.66
C PRO A 55 -10.99 -4.67 -16.75
N ALA A 56 -11.54 -3.57 -17.24
CA ALA A 56 -12.52 -2.77 -16.51
C ALA A 56 -13.74 -3.59 -16.07
N ALA A 57 -14.18 -4.55 -16.90
CA ALA A 57 -15.27 -5.48 -16.58
C ALA A 57 -14.95 -6.42 -15.40
N GLN A 58 -13.69 -6.53 -15.01
CA GLN A 58 -13.21 -7.34 -13.90
C GLN A 58 -12.65 -6.48 -12.75
N ASN A 59 -13.18 -5.28 -12.60
CA ASN A 59 -12.78 -4.30 -11.56
C ASN A 59 -11.31 -3.83 -11.69
N GLY A 60 -10.78 -3.83 -12.91
CA GLY A 60 -9.45 -3.28 -13.21
C GLY A 60 -9.54 -1.90 -13.83
N LEU A 61 -8.38 -1.29 -14.06
CA LEU A 61 -8.30 0.00 -14.76
C LEU A 61 -8.27 -0.15 -16.27
N GLY A 62 -8.08 -1.35 -16.79
CA GLY A 62 -8.04 -1.63 -18.22
C GLY A 62 -6.82 -1.05 -18.94
N PHE A 63 -5.73 -0.75 -18.22
CA PHE A 63 -4.51 -0.22 -18.82
C PHE A 63 -3.79 -1.28 -19.63
N GLY A 64 -3.21 -0.85 -20.76
CA GLY A 64 -2.17 -1.65 -21.41
C GLY A 64 -0.87 -1.62 -20.61
N VAL A 65 0.06 -2.48 -20.97
CA VAL A 65 1.37 -2.58 -20.29
C VAL A 65 2.13 -1.24 -20.31
N ALA A 66 2.11 -0.52 -21.43
CA ALA A 66 2.80 0.77 -21.52
C ALA A 66 2.23 1.82 -20.57
N SER A 67 0.91 1.92 -20.46
CA SER A 67 0.27 2.84 -19.51
C SER A 67 0.51 2.45 -18.06
N ALA A 68 0.46 1.16 -17.75
CA ALA A 68 0.78 0.66 -16.42
C ALA A 68 2.25 0.93 -16.04
N ALA A 69 3.18 0.75 -16.99
CA ALA A 69 4.60 1.05 -16.80
C ALA A 69 4.83 2.54 -16.51
N SER A 70 4.15 3.43 -17.24
CA SER A 70 4.23 4.87 -17.00
C SER A 70 3.71 5.25 -15.61
N ALA A 71 2.59 4.67 -15.19
CA ALA A 71 2.02 4.91 -13.87
C ALA A 71 2.93 4.36 -12.76
N ALA A 72 3.50 3.17 -12.93
CA ALA A 72 4.45 2.59 -12.00
C ALA A 72 5.72 3.45 -11.87
N ALA A 73 6.22 4.00 -12.97
CA ALA A 73 7.37 4.90 -12.95
C ALA A 73 7.06 6.19 -12.16
N GLU A 74 5.83 6.70 -12.23
CA GLU A 74 5.40 7.84 -11.41
C GLU A 74 5.39 7.49 -9.92
N ILE A 75 4.92 6.29 -9.57
CA ILE A 75 4.96 5.80 -8.19
C ILE A 75 6.40 5.77 -7.69
N GLU A 76 7.32 5.23 -8.47
CA GLU A 76 8.75 5.15 -8.11
C GLU A 76 9.42 6.52 -7.98
N ARG A 77 8.92 7.55 -8.66
CA ARG A 77 9.41 8.93 -8.51
C ARG A 77 8.85 9.63 -7.28
N THR A 78 7.64 9.29 -6.88
CA THR A 78 6.92 9.95 -5.79
C THR A 78 7.22 9.32 -4.44
N PHE A 79 7.38 8.01 -4.41
CA PHE A 79 7.56 7.22 -3.19
C PHE A 79 8.90 6.49 -3.21
N GLU A 80 9.43 6.20 -2.03
CA GLU A 80 10.58 5.30 -1.92
C GLU A 80 10.11 3.85 -1.90
N VAL A 81 10.68 3.02 -2.78
CA VAL A 81 10.34 1.60 -2.84
C VAL A 81 11.15 0.83 -1.80
N LEU A 82 10.46 0.15 -0.89
CA LEU A 82 11.08 -0.74 0.09
C LEU A 82 11.39 -2.09 -0.57
N LEU A 83 12.67 -2.35 -0.74
CA LEU A 83 13.18 -3.66 -1.15
C LEU A 83 13.61 -4.40 0.12
N SER A 84 13.05 -5.57 0.35
CA SER A 84 13.16 -6.28 1.62
C SER A 84 13.93 -7.59 1.46
N ASP A 85 14.66 -7.98 2.51
CA ASP A 85 15.18 -9.33 2.62
C ASP A 85 14.01 -10.28 2.92
N GLU A 86 13.76 -11.19 1.99
CA GLU A 86 12.64 -12.14 2.11
C GLU A 86 12.75 -13.03 3.36
N ALA A 87 13.94 -13.38 3.79
CA ALA A 87 14.12 -14.19 5.00
C ALA A 87 13.65 -13.42 6.26
N ILE A 88 13.95 -12.13 6.34
CA ILE A 88 13.52 -11.27 7.45
C ILE A 88 12.02 -11.07 7.42
N VAL A 89 11.47 -10.74 6.26
CA VAL A 89 10.01 -10.57 6.07
C VAL A 89 9.27 -11.85 6.43
N TYR A 90 9.74 -13.00 5.97
CA TYR A 90 9.15 -14.29 6.27
C TYR A 90 9.08 -14.57 7.78
N GLN A 91 10.15 -14.30 8.51
CA GLN A 91 10.19 -14.49 9.97
C GLN A 91 9.16 -13.62 10.70
N HIS A 92 9.07 -12.35 10.34
CA HIS A 92 8.07 -11.43 10.90
C HIS A 92 6.65 -11.88 10.55
N TRP A 93 6.43 -12.24 9.29
CA TRP A 93 5.14 -12.68 8.81
C TRP A 93 4.65 -13.95 9.53
N LYS A 94 5.51 -14.97 9.60
CA LYS A 94 5.17 -16.22 10.27
C LYS A 94 4.83 -16.01 11.74
N ARG A 95 5.60 -15.20 12.44
CA ARG A 95 5.32 -14.86 13.84
C ARG A 95 3.96 -14.17 13.97
N LEU A 96 3.71 -13.20 13.10
CA LEU A 96 2.50 -12.39 13.14
C LEU A 96 1.25 -13.24 12.91
N ILE A 97 1.24 -14.09 11.88
CA ILE A 97 0.07 -14.93 11.59
C ILE A 97 -0.20 -15.96 12.69
N VAL A 98 0.83 -16.50 13.32
CA VAL A 98 0.68 -17.46 14.41
C VAL A 98 0.19 -16.76 15.68
N GLU A 99 0.85 -15.69 16.10
CA GLU A 99 0.51 -14.95 17.34
C GLU A 99 -0.86 -14.28 17.26
N ARG A 100 -1.23 -13.74 16.10
CA ARG A 100 -2.48 -13.01 15.89
C ARG A 100 -3.59 -13.88 15.30
N ARG A 101 -3.34 -15.16 15.06
CA ARG A 101 -4.28 -16.12 14.50
C ARG A 101 -4.92 -15.62 13.21
N VAL A 102 -4.08 -15.14 12.30
CA VAL A 102 -4.50 -14.59 11.02
C VAL A 102 -4.85 -15.71 10.06
N THR A 103 -5.99 -15.61 9.38
CA THR A 103 -6.49 -16.63 8.46
C THR A 103 -6.95 -16.01 7.15
N GLY A 104 -7.00 -16.83 6.09
CA GLY A 104 -7.55 -16.45 4.80
C GLY A 104 -6.77 -15.30 4.16
N ARG A 105 -7.49 -14.39 3.53
CA ARG A 105 -6.89 -13.27 2.78
C ARG A 105 -6.08 -12.30 3.63
N ARG A 106 -6.35 -12.25 4.92
CA ARG A 106 -5.60 -11.39 5.84
C ARG A 106 -4.14 -11.77 6.00
N VAL A 107 -3.74 -12.99 5.56
CA VAL A 107 -2.32 -13.38 5.57
C VAL A 107 -1.48 -12.49 4.64
N PHE A 108 -2.08 -11.93 3.59
CA PHE A 108 -1.41 -10.97 2.70
C PHE A 108 -1.30 -9.58 3.32
N ASP A 109 -2.32 -9.15 4.08
CA ASP A 109 -2.25 -7.92 4.87
C ASP A 109 -1.18 -8.03 5.96
N ALA A 110 -1.10 -9.19 6.61
CA ALA A 110 -0.05 -9.48 7.57
C ALA A 110 1.35 -9.49 6.92
N ARG A 111 1.48 -9.89 5.66
CA ARG A 111 2.75 -9.82 4.94
C ARG A 111 3.19 -8.37 4.71
N LEU A 112 2.27 -7.49 4.39
CA LEU A 112 2.57 -6.06 4.28
C LEU A 112 3.06 -5.49 5.62
N VAL A 113 2.41 -5.87 6.72
CA VAL A 113 2.85 -5.49 8.07
C VAL A 113 4.24 -6.07 8.39
N ALA A 114 4.54 -7.28 7.93
CA ALA A 114 5.87 -7.87 8.10
C ALA A 114 6.96 -7.04 7.38
N VAL A 115 6.67 -6.51 6.20
CA VAL A 115 7.56 -5.56 5.50
C VAL A 115 7.76 -4.31 6.34
N MET A 116 6.69 -3.76 6.90
CA MET A 116 6.78 -2.58 7.79
C MET A 116 7.67 -2.86 9.00
N LEU A 117 7.50 -4.02 9.64
CA LEU A 117 8.34 -4.43 10.78
C LEU A 117 9.81 -4.56 10.39
N ALA A 118 10.08 -5.14 9.23
CA ALA A 118 11.46 -5.31 8.73
C ALA A 118 12.17 -3.97 8.50
N HIS A 119 11.43 -2.91 8.19
CA HIS A 119 11.98 -1.58 7.90
C HIS A 119 11.74 -0.56 9.01
N GLY A 120 11.12 -0.94 10.12
CA GLY A 120 10.84 -0.02 11.23
C GLY A 120 9.82 1.05 10.91
N VAL A 121 8.89 0.79 9.98
CA VAL A 121 7.81 1.70 9.61
C VAL A 121 6.56 1.31 10.39
N ALA A 122 6.01 2.23 11.16
CA ALA A 122 4.87 1.94 12.05
C ALA A 122 3.52 2.43 11.52
N ARG A 123 3.51 3.33 10.52
CA ARG A 123 2.32 4.01 10.04
C ARG A 123 1.95 3.51 8.64
N LEU A 124 0.67 3.29 8.42
CA LEU A 124 0.13 2.80 7.15
C LEU A 124 -1.01 3.71 6.69
N LEU A 125 -0.86 4.32 5.52
CA LEU A 125 -1.91 5.09 4.85
C LEU A 125 -2.74 4.14 3.99
N THR A 126 -4.00 3.92 4.37
CA THR A 126 -4.89 2.98 3.68
C THR A 126 -6.36 3.37 3.84
N PHE A 127 -7.16 3.12 2.82
CA PHE A 127 -8.63 3.21 2.91
C PHE A 127 -9.26 2.00 3.60
N ASN A 128 -8.53 0.89 3.73
CA ASN A 128 -9.04 -0.38 4.27
C ASN A 128 -8.45 -0.67 5.66
N GLY A 129 -8.49 0.30 6.55
CA GLY A 129 -7.92 0.17 7.89
C GLY A 129 -8.41 -1.04 8.68
N ALA A 130 -9.66 -1.44 8.48
CA ALA A 130 -10.24 -2.60 9.15
C ALA A 130 -9.50 -3.91 8.84
N ASP A 131 -8.92 -4.05 7.65
CA ASP A 131 -8.17 -5.24 7.25
C ASP A 131 -6.86 -5.40 8.05
N PHE A 132 -6.39 -4.34 8.67
CA PHE A 132 -5.17 -4.31 9.48
C PHE A 132 -5.43 -4.30 10.98
N ALA A 133 -6.69 -4.41 11.39
CA ALA A 133 -7.07 -4.42 12.80
C ALA A 133 -6.38 -5.58 13.54
N GLY A 134 -5.79 -5.28 14.68
CA GLY A 134 -5.09 -6.28 15.50
C GLY A 134 -3.71 -6.67 15.01
N LEU A 135 -3.18 -6.04 13.96
CA LEU A 135 -1.85 -6.36 13.40
C LEU A 135 -0.73 -5.44 13.93
N GLY A 136 -1.05 -4.52 14.83
CA GLY A 136 -0.05 -3.70 15.51
C GLY A 136 0.49 -2.52 14.72
N VAL A 137 -0.21 -2.07 13.68
CA VAL A 137 0.15 -0.89 12.89
C VAL A 137 -0.74 0.30 13.22
N MET A 138 -0.20 1.50 13.05
CA MET A 138 -0.97 2.74 13.15
C MET A 138 -1.57 3.06 11.78
N VAL A 139 -2.87 2.83 11.66
CA VAL A 139 -3.60 3.12 10.43
C VAL A 139 -3.90 4.62 10.34
N ILE A 140 -3.64 5.20 9.18
CA ILE A 140 -4.04 6.55 8.81
C ILE A 140 -5.08 6.44 7.69
N ASP A 141 -6.28 6.94 7.98
CA ASP A 141 -7.32 7.04 6.97
C ASP A 141 -7.06 8.29 6.10
N PRO A 142 -6.98 8.16 4.76
CA PRO A 142 -6.78 9.32 3.89
C PRO A 142 -7.84 10.41 4.05
N HIS A 143 -9.05 10.07 4.47
CA HIS A 143 -10.10 11.07 4.73
C HIS A 143 -9.87 11.88 6.01
N ALA A 144 -8.99 11.44 6.90
CA ALA A 144 -8.74 12.06 8.20
C ALA A 144 -7.43 12.87 8.26
N VAL A 145 -6.74 12.98 7.14
CA VAL A 145 -5.45 13.71 7.05
C VAL A 145 -5.68 15.19 6.76
#